data_b2054c8cf3becfa20ce37ef670f729d6
#
_entry.id   b2054c8cf3becfa20ce37ef670f729d6
#
_cell.length_a   1.000
_cell.length_b   1.000
_cell.length_c   1.000
_cell.angle_alpha   90.00
_cell.angle_beta   90.00
_cell.angle_gamma   90.00
#
_symmetry.space_group_name_H-M   'P 1'
#
loop_
_entity.id
_entity.type
_entity.pdbx_description
1 polymer ?
#
loop_
_entity_poly.entity_id
_entity_poly.type
_entity_poly.pdbx_seq_one_letter_code
_entity_poly.pdbx_strand_id
1 'polypeptide(L)'
;MNSWKYADKMKHLNPIDDEFFTKMAEDPNFCQEVLRIVMEDPGLIVQELIPQNSVKNLQGRSVILDSFCKTSDNQHCNIEVQKENDDDHIRRVRYNGSCITVNITNTGSKFKQVPDVCVIFISRSDIFKGNHPLYHVDSVIRETGEIINDGWKRVFLNTKVKDGSDVSRLMTIFTEDNAYDDQRFPCTSARKRLFKETPKGENEMSDIVREIVEIECAKAAEEAAQKATEEATKETSIKNIKLLIKNGVPLSTIVTTFSYILIEAFLLHEPGRNHSPKTTDNKLHYPELLQISAQSHIHYYFPHNATFGHSR
;
A
#
# COMPACT_ATOMS: atom_id res chain seq x y z
N MET A 1 19.23 -20.96 -9.94
CA MET A 1 18.63 -19.81 -9.23
C MET A 1 19.36 -19.61 -7.92
N ASN A 2 19.82 -18.39 -7.58
CA ASN A 2 20.90 -18.18 -6.61
C ASN A 2 20.43 -18.32 -5.15
N SER A 3 20.77 -19.43 -4.49
CA SER A 3 20.46 -19.70 -3.06
C SER A 3 20.92 -18.58 -2.11
N TRP A 4 21.97 -17.84 -2.48
CA TRP A 4 22.47 -16.71 -1.67
C TRP A 4 21.48 -15.51 -1.60
N LYS A 5 20.68 -15.25 -2.65
CA LYS A 5 19.67 -14.18 -2.64
C LYS A 5 18.55 -14.44 -1.65
N TYR A 6 18.16 -15.71 -1.51
CA TYR A 6 17.14 -16.11 -0.52
C TYR A 6 17.66 -15.94 0.91
N ALA A 7 18.88 -16.40 1.16
CA ALA A 7 19.49 -16.29 2.49
C ALA A 7 19.72 -14.82 2.90
N ASP A 8 20.06 -13.96 1.95
CA ASP A 8 20.24 -12.54 2.19
C ASP A 8 18.89 -11.85 2.49
N LYS A 9 17.85 -12.12 1.68
CA LYS A 9 16.50 -11.58 1.90
C LYS A 9 15.94 -12.00 3.26
N MET A 10 16.11 -13.26 3.66
CA MET A 10 15.66 -13.76 4.96
C MET A 10 16.26 -13.01 6.16
N LYS A 11 17.55 -12.66 6.11
CA LYS A 11 18.23 -11.94 7.19
C LYS A 11 17.59 -10.56 7.47
N HIS A 12 17.05 -9.93 6.45
CA HIS A 12 16.52 -8.58 6.51
C HIS A 12 14.99 -8.51 6.66
N LEU A 13 14.29 -9.65 6.69
CA LEU A 13 12.88 -9.69 7.03
C LEU A 13 12.68 -9.42 8.52
N ASN A 14 11.72 -8.59 8.83
CA ASN A 14 11.38 -8.16 10.18
C ASN A 14 9.86 -8.12 10.37
N PRO A 15 9.33 -8.00 11.59
CA PRO A 15 7.88 -7.95 11.84
C PRO A 15 7.11 -6.84 11.10
N ILE A 16 7.78 -5.88 10.48
CA ILE A 16 7.15 -4.86 9.60
C ILE A 16 6.92 -5.39 8.17
N ASP A 17 7.49 -6.51 7.80
CA ASP A 17 7.27 -7.17 6.51
C ASP A 17 6.08 -8.12 6.66
N ASP A 18 5.10 -8.02 5.76
CA ASP A 18 3.79 -8.71 5.84
C ASP A 18 3.92 -10.20 6.14
N GLU A 19 4.83 -10.87 5.45
CA GLU A 19 5.00 -12.31 5.57
C GLU A 19 5.64 -12.70 6.91
N PHE A 20 6.57 -11.89 7.40
CA PHE A 20 7.16 -12.12 8.72
C PHE A 20 6.13 -11.84 9.81
N PHE A 21 5.35 -10.76 9.66
CA PHE A 21 4.28 -10.42 10.58
C PHE A 21 3.22 -11.52 10.65
N THR A 22 2.79 -12.04 9.51
CA THR A 22 1.84 -13.15 9.44
C THR A 22 2.29 -14.33 10.30
N LYS A 23 3.56 -14.71 10.22
CA LYS A 23 4.11 -15.77 11.06
C LYS A 23 4.22 -15.40 12.53
N MET A 24 4.58 -14.16 12.83
CA MET A 24 4.56 -13.67 14.22
C MET A 24 3.14 -13.74 14.79
N ALA A 25 2.15 -13.31 14.01
CA ALA A 25 0.75 -13.19 14.39
C ALA A 25 0.00 -14.53 14.52
N GLU A 26 0.61 -15.67 14.19
CA GLU A 26 0.08 -16.99 14.54
C GLU A 26 0.11 -17.27 16.06
N ASP A 27 0.89 -16.48 16.84
CA ASP A 27 1.00 -16.63 18.28
C ASP A 27 0.09 -15.61 19.01
N PRO A 28 -0.94 -16.08 19.73
CA PRO A 28 -1.83 -15.18 20.47
C PRO A 28 -1.12 -14.38 21.56
N ASN A 29 -0.01 -14.89 22.14
CA ASN A 29 0.76 -14.14 23.13
C ASN A 29 1.50 -12.95 22.52
N PHE A 30 2.01 -13.10 21.29
CA PHE A 30 2.57 -11.97 20.54
C PHE A 30 1.52 -10.91 20.28
N CYS A 31 0.36 -11.29 19.72
CA CYS A 31 -0.73 -10.33 19.46
C CYS A 31 -1.22 -9.65 20.75
N GLN A 32 -1.36 -10.40 21.83
CA GLN A 32 -1.77 -9.86 23.13
C GLN A 32 -0.76 -8.86 23.68
N GLU A 33 0.55 -9.15 23.59
CA GLU A 33 1.61 -8.23 24.01
C GLU A 33 1.56 -6.93 23.20
N VAL A 34 1.44 -6.99 21.88
CA VAL A 34 1.29 -5.81 21.01
C VAL A 34 0.04 -5.02 21.41
N LEU A 35 -1.11 -5.68 21.56
CA LEU A 35 -2.37 -5.02 21.92
C LEU A 35 -2.29 -4.33 23.29
N ARG A 36 -1.69 -4.97 24.30
CA ARG A 36 -1.51 -4.37 25.63
C ARG A 36 -0.73 -3.06 25.61
N ILE A 37 0.33 -3.02 24.81
CA ILE A 37 1.17 -1.82 24.67
C ILE A 37 0.42 -0.73 23.90
N VAL A 38 -0.21 -1.08 22.80
CA VAL A 38 -0.86 -0.12 21.88
C VAL A 38 -2.15 0.45 22.45
N MET A 39 -2.90 -0.38 23.19
CA MET A 39 -4.16 0.00 23.84
C MET A 39 -3.95 0.54 25.26
N GLU A 40 -2.71 0.56 25.75
CA GLU A 40 -2.35 0.98 27.11
C GLU A 40 -3.13 0.21 28.20
N ASP A 41 -3.46 -1.05 27.90
CA ASP A 41 -4.22 -1.93 28.80
C ASP A 41 -3.43 -3.20 29.14
N PRO A 42 -2.70 -3.23 30.26
CA PRO A 42 -1.95 -4.42 30.68
C PRO A 42 -2.85 -5.61 31.05
N GLY A 43 -4.14 -5.38 31.30
CA GLY A 43 -5.13 -6.41 31.62
C GLY A 43 -5.77 -7.06 30.39
N LEU A 44 -5.53 -6.55 29.17
CA LEU A 44 -6.13 -7.06 27.95
C LEU A 44 -5.79 -8.54 27.73
N ILE A 45 -6.81 -9.34 27.42
CA ILE A 45 -6.68 -10.77 27.13
C ILE A 45 -7.26 -11.04 25.73
N VAL A 46 -6.46 -11.65 24.86
CA VAL A 46 -6.90 -12.18 23.58
C VAL A 46 -7.56 -13.53 23.80
N GLN A 47 -8.84 -13.65 23.47
CA GLN A 47 -9.61 -14.90 23.57
C GLN A 47 -9.59 -15.70 22.28
N GLU A 48 -9.61 -15.00 21.16
CA GLU A 48 -9.65 -15.61 19.83
C GLU A 48 -8.69 -14.87 18.92
N LEU A 49 -7.96 -15.61 18.12
CA LEU A 49 -7.02 -15.11 17.10
C LEU A 49 -7.27 -15.83 15.79
N ILE A 50 -7.44 -15.08 14.73
CA ILE A 50 -7.57 -15.59 13.36
C ILE A 50 -6.54 -14.85 12.49
N PRO A 51 -5.36 -15.47 12.24
CA PRO A 51 -4.37 -14.93 11.31
C PRO A 51 -4.92 -14.96 9.88
N GLN A 52 -4.57 -13.96 9.08
CA GLN A 52 -5.01 -13.84 7.69
C GLN A 52 -6.51 -14.07 7.47
N ASN A 53 -7.32 -13.42 8.30
CA ASN A 53 -8.77 -13.56 8.23
C ASN A 53 -9.33 -12.95 6.94
N SER A 54 -9.89 -13.79 6.07
CA SER A 54 -10.53 -13.34 4.83
C SER A 54 -11.97 -12.89 5.11
N VAL A 55 -12.18 -11.59 5.06
CA VAL A 55 -13.50 -10.96 5.23
C VAL A 55 -14.11 -10.69 3.86
N LYS A 56 -15.22 -11.35 3.56
CA LYS A 56 -15.92 -11.18 2.28
C LYS A 56 -16.80 -9.93 2.29
N ASN A 57 -16.66 -9.11 1.24
CA ASN A 57 -17.60 -8.04 0.97
C ASN A 57 -18.66 -8.48 -0.04
N LEU A 58 -19.90 -8.06 0.17
CA LEU A 58 -21.05 -8.32 -0.71
C LEU A 58 -20.85 -7.83 -2.15
N GLN A 59 -19.96 -6.85 -2.37
CA GLN A 59 -19.66 -6.26 -3.68
C GLN A 59 -18.35 -6.76 -4.31
N GLY A 60 -17.77 -7.85 -3.80
CA GLY A 60 -16.66 -8.55 -4.45
C GLY A 60 -15.24 -8.09 -4.07
N ARG A 61 -15.05 -6.94 -3.38
CA ARG A 61 -13.73 -6.55 -2.86
C ARG A 61 -13.55 -7.11 -1.45
N SER A 62 -13.07 -8.34 -1.36
CA SER A 62 -12.70 -8.96 -0.08
C SER A 62 -11.47 -8.29 0.54
N VAL A 63 -11.33 -8.39 1.85
CA VAL A 63 -10.17 -7.95 2.61
C VAL A 63 -9.55 -9.16 3.29
N ILE A 64 -8.25 -9.26 3.24
CA ILE A 64 -7.48 -10.17 4.09
C ILE A 64 -6.93 -9.31 5.22
N LEU A 65 -7.26 -9.66 6.44
CA LEU A 65 -6.79 -9.00 7.66
C LEU A 65 -5.56 -9.75 8.16
N ASP A 66 -4.46 -9.05 8.41
CA ASP A 66 -3.20 -9.68 8.79
C ASP A 66 -3.32 -10.42 10.12
N SER A 67 -3.96 -9.80 11.11
CA SER A 67 -4.23 -10.44 12.40
C SER A 67 -5.54 -9.91 13.00
N PHE A 68 -6.54 -10.77 13.07
CA PHE A 68 -7.82 -10.45 13.67
C PHE A 68 -7.96 -11.10 15.05
N CYS A 69 -8.15 -10.29 16.08
CA CYS A 69 -8.25 -10.72 17.47
C CYS A 69 -9.59 -10.33 18.07
N LYS A 70 -10.12 -11.19 18.94
CA LYS A 70 -11.22 -10.87 19.83
C LYS A 70 -10.72 -10.88 21.27
N THR A 71 -11.01 -9.83 22.00
CA THR A 71 -10.61 -9.67 23.40
C THR A 71 -11.67 -10.17 24.38
N SER A 72 -11.30 -10.32 25.65
CA SER A 72 -12.22 -10.81 26.71
C SER A 72 -13.39 -9.87 27.00
N ASP A 73 -13.24 -8.57 26.73
CA ASP A 73 -14.28 -7.55 26.81
C ASP A 73 -15.11 -7.42 25.53
N ASN A 74 -14.97 -8.40 24.61
CA ASN A 74 -15.70 -8.49 23.35
C ASN A 74 -15.36 -7.39 22.33
N GLN A 75 -14.21 -6.72 22.45
CA GLN A 75 -13.69 -5.83 21.43
C GLN A 75 -13.03 -6.65 20.29
N HIS A 76 -13.21 -6.21 19.06
CA HIS A 76 -12.61 -6.84 17.89
C HIS A 76 -11.46 -5.95 17.38
N CYS A 77 -10.25 -6.48 17.44
CA CYS A 77 -9.04 -5.78 17.04
C CYS A 77 -8.46 -6.38 15.78
N ASN A 78 -8.05 -5.54 14.84
CA ASN A 78 -7.27 -5.94 13.68
C ASN A 78 -5.92 -5.24 13.72
N ILE A 79 -4.83 -6.00 13.61
CA ILE A 79 -3.47 -5.46 13.52
C ILE A 79 -3.02 -5.65 12.08
N GLU A 80 -2.69 -4.55 11.43
CA GLU A 80 -2.19 -4.47 10.04
C GLU A 80 -0.78 -3.91 10.05
N VAL A 81 0.09 -4.45 9.21
CA VAL A 81 1.42 -3.89 8.96
C VAL A 81 1.51 -3.41 7.52
N GLN A 82 2.23 -2.32 7.28
CA GLN A 82 2.46 -1.78 5.94
C GLN A 82 3.85 -1.22 5.81
N LYS A 83 4.65 -1.88 4.99
CA LYS A 83 6.01 -1.45 4.68
C LYS A 83 6.03 -0.34 3.64
N GLU A 84 5.20 -0.44 2.63
CA GLU A 84 5.12 0.50 1.52
C GLU A 84 4.54 1.85 1.97
N ASN A 85 4.98 2.91 1.32
CA ASN A 85 4.52 4.28 1.62
C ASN A 85 3.46 4.72 0.61
N ASP A 86 2.33 4.03 0.61
CA ASP A 86 1.16 4.40 -0.17
C ASP A 86 0.46 5.61 0.46
N ASP A 87 -0.33 6.33 -0.29
CA ASP A 87 -1.10 7.50 0.18
C ASP A 87 -2.56 7.16 0.54
N ASP A 88 -2.91 5.87 0.61
CA ASP A 88 -4.27 5.38 0.85
C ASP A 88 -4.52 4.83 2.27
N HIS A 89 -3.54 4.85 3.16
CA HIS A 89 -3.57 4.19 4.48
C HIS A 89 -4.83 4.50 5.30
N ILE A 90 -5.23 5.78 5.40
CA ILE A 90 -6.41 6.18 6.18
C ILE A 90 -7.69 5.59 5.58
N ARG A 91 -7.77 5.51 4.25
CA ARG A 91 -8.93 4.93 3.55
C ARG A 91 -8.97 3.42 3.70
N ARG A 92 -7.80 2.77 3.68
CA ARG A 92 -7.65 1.32 3.92
C ARG A 92 -8.13 0.96 5.33
N VAL A 93 -7.66 1.66 6.37
CA VAL A 93 -8.10 1.46 7.75
C VAL A 93 -9.62 1.62 7.89
N ARG A 94 -10.20 2.67 7.28
CA ARG A 94 -11.65 2.85 7.28
C ARG A 94 -12.39 1.71 6.59
N TYR A 95 -11.88 1.25 5.44
CA TYR A 95 -12.50 0.17 4.68
C TYR A 95 -12.45 -1.15 5.45
N ASN A 96 -11.29 -1.51 6.01
CA ASN A 96 -11.10 -2.72 6.80
C ASN A 96 -12.04 -2.73 8.01
N GLY A 97 -12.10 -1.66 8.77
CA GLY A 97 -12.99 -1.55 9.92
C GLY A 97 -14.48 -1.63 9.56
N SER A 98 -14.88 -1.05 8.42
CA SER A 98 -16.25 -1.17 7.94
C SER A 98 -16.58 -2.61 7.56
N CYS A 99 -15.67 -3.31 6.88
CA CYS A 99 -15.84 -4.72 6.52
C CYS A 99 -15.93 -5.59 7.79
N ILE A 100 -15.07 -5.37 8.77
CA ILE A 100 -15.12 -6.06 10.07
C ILE A 100 -16.49 -5.84 10.71
N THR A 101 -16.89 -4.59 10.90
CA THR A 101 -18.16 -4.24 11.56
C THR A 101 -19.36 -4.95 10.94
N VAL A 102 -19.45 -4.95 9.60
CA VAL A 102 -20.55 -5.62 8.89
C VAL A 102 -20.51 -7.13 9.10
N ASN A 103 -19.33 -7.74 9.08
CA ASN A 103 -19.21 -9.21 9.16
C ASN A 103 -19.41 -9.77 10.57
N ILE A 104 -19.07 -9.01 11.63
CA ILE A 104 -19.24 -9.45 13.03
C ILE A 104 -20.60 -9.08 13.61
N THR A 105 -21.38 -8.24 12.91
CA THR A 105 -22.71 -7.82 13.37
C THR A 105 -23.75 -8.87 12.99
N ASN A 106 -24.40 -9.47 13.97
CA ASN A 106 -25.42 -10.47 13.75
C ASN A 106 -26.67 -9.88 13.11
N THR A 107 -27.27 -10.62 12.18
CA THR A 107 -28.55 -10.24 11.56
C THR A 107 -29.65 -10.05 12.60
N GLY A 108 -30.34 -8.92 12.53
CA GLY A 108 -31.43 -8.60 13.46
C GLY A 108 -31.00 -8.02 14.80
N SER A 109 -29.70 -7.84 15.04
CA SER A 109 -29.19 -7.15 16.23
C SER A 109 -29.64 -5.69 16.26
N LYS A 110 -29.87 -5.16 17.48
CA LYS A 110 -30.07 -3.73 17.66
C LYS A 110 -28.74 -3.00 17.46
N PHE A 111 -28.75 -1.79 16.91
CA PHE A 111 -27.51 -1.01 16.66
C PHE A 111 -26.65 -0.79 17.92
N LYS A 112 -27.28 -0.67 19.09
CA LYS A 112 -26.55 -0.59 20.38
C LYS A 112 -25.76 -1.86 20.77
N GLN A 113 -25.93 -2.94 20.01
CA GLN A 113 -25.26 -4.24 20.23
C GLN A 113 -24.20 -4.50 19.15
N VAL A 114 -23.99 -3.54 18.22
CA VAL A 114 -22.87 -3.63 17.26
C VAL A 114 -21.57 -3.67 18.06
N PRO A 115 -20.71 -4.67 17.84
CA PRO A 115 -19.47 -4.81 18.59
C PRO A 115 -18.49 -3.66 18.32
N ASP A 116 -17.66 -3.34 19.33
CA ASP A 116 -16.57 -2.39 19.16
C ASP A 116 -15.47 -2.96 18.27
N VAL A 117 -14.96 -2.11 17.38
CA VAL A 117 -13.90 -2.44 16.44
C VAL A 117 -12.73 -1.48 16.60
N CYS A 118 -11.53 -2.04 16.71
CA CYS A 118 -10.27 -1.29 16.71
C CYS A 118 -9.39 -1.75 15.55
N VAL A 119 -8.96 -0.83 14.69
CA VAL A 119 -7.94 -1.12 13.68
C VAL A 119 -6.64 -0.45 14.08
N ILE A 120 -5.62 -1.28 14.27
CA ILE A 120 -4.26 -0.89 14.57
C ILE A 120 -3.44 -1.01 13.29
N PHE A 121 -2.89 0.10 12.84
CA PHE A 121 -2.14 0.17 11.60
C PHE A 121 -0.69 0.58 11.86
N ILE A 122 0.24 -0.33 11.60
CA ILE A 122 1.67 -0.14 11.82
C ILE A 122 2.35 0.14 10.49
N SER A 123 3.02 1.29 10.36
CA SER A 123 3.68 1.69 9.11
C SER A 123 5.14 2.07 9.32
N ARG A 124 5.92 2.03 8.24
CA ARG A 124 7.29 2.57 8.23
C ARG A 124 7.34 4.10 8.20
N SER A 125 6.26 4.74 7.80
CA SER A 125 6.19 6.19 7.65
C SER A 125 5.31 6.83 8.72
N ASP A 126 5.63 8.05 9.11
CA ASP A 126 4.76 8.88 9.92
C ASP A 126 3.68 9.50 9.03
N ILE A 127 2.52 8.84 8.97
CA ILE A 127 1.38 9.18 8.09
C ILE A 127 0.89 10.60 8.36
N PHE A 128 0.84 11.01 9.63
CA PHE A 128 0.33 12.32 10.05
C PHE A 128 1.41 13.38 10.18
N LYS A 129 2.70 13.02 10.05
CA LYS A 129 3.85 13.93 10.12
C LYS A 129 3.94 14.74 11.42
N GLY A 130 3.33 14.24 12.49
CA GLY A 130 3.31 14.88 13.81
C GLY A 130 4.46 14.47 14.71
N ASN A 131 5.35 13.58 14.26
CA ASN A 131 6.51 13.07 15.01
C ASN A 131 6.14 12.40 16.34
N HIS A 132 5.03 11.64 16.35
CA HIS A 132 4.63 10.78 17.47
C HIS A 132 4.72 9.31 17.06
N PRO A 133 5.17 8.39 17.91
CA PRO A 133 5.25 6.96 17.58
C PRO A 133 3.86 6.31 17.46
N LEU A 134 2.84 6.93 18.06
CA LEU A 134 1.47 6.45 18.08
C LEU A 134 0.51 7.63 17.98
N TYR A 135 -0.58 7.42 17.22
CA TYR A 135 -1.70 8.35 17.10
C TYR A 135 -3.02 7.61 17.36
N HIS A 136 -3.83 8.15 18.24
CA HIS A 136 -5.24 7.79 18.37
C HIS A 136 -6.08 8.70 17.48
N VAL A 137 -6.98 8.11 16.70
CA VAL A 137 -7.86 8.86 15.81
C VAL A 137 -9.29 8.56 16.16
N ASP A 138 -9.95 9.52 16.79
CA ASP A 138 -11.30 9.43 17.31
C ASP A 138 -12.32 10.17 16.43
N SER A 139 -13.59 9.84 16.64
CA SER A 139 -14.73 10.62 16.14
C SER A 139 -15.00 11.80 17.08
N VAL A 140 -15.09 13.02 16.53
CA VAL A 140 -15.24 14.25 17.33
C VAL A 140 -16.44 15.05 16.84
N ILE A 141 -17.25 15.58 17.78
CA ILE A 141 -18.27 16.58 17.49
C ILE A 141 -17.57 17.93 17.29
N ARG A 142 -17.56 18.45 16.08
CA ARG A 142 -16.80 19.67 15.72
C ARG A 142 -17.23 20.91 16.54
N GLU A 143 -18.51 20.99 16.85
CA GLU A 143 -19.12 22.12 17.53
C GLU A 143 -18.77 22.20 19.02
N THR A 144 -18.55 21.05 19.67
CA THR A 144 -18.25 20.98 21.11
C THR A 144 -16.83 20.53 21.42
N GLY A 145 -16.15 19.88 20.46
CA GLY A 145 -14.84 19.27 20.66
C GLY A 145 -14.89 17.94 21.43
N GLU A 146 -16.08 17.44 21.73
CA GLU A 146 -16.26 16.19 22.47
C GLU A 146 -15.94 14.96 21.62
N ILE A 147 -15.22 14.01 22.19
CA ILE A 147 -14.96 12.71 21.59
C ILE A 147 -16.21 11.83 21.74
N ILE A 148 -16.64 11.22 20.64
CA ILE A 148 -17.78 10.31 20.64
C ILE A 148 -17.27 8.88 20.84
N ASN A 149 -17.78 8.17 21.84
CA ASN A 149 -17.57 6.74 21.98
C ASN A 149 -18.61 5.98 21.14
N ASP A 150 -18.32 5.83 19.84
CA ASP A 150 -19.17 5.12 18.87
C ASP A 150 -18.75 3.65 18.66
N GLY A 151 -17.78 3.16 19.46
CA GLY A 151 -17.22 1.81 19.33
C GLY A 151 -16.22 1.67 18.18
N TRP A 152 -15.88 2.76 17.47
CA TRP A 152 -14.91 2.77 16.37
C TRP A 152 -13.58 3.40 16.79
N LYS A 153 -12.53 2.59 16.91
CA LYS A 153 -11.19 3.02 17.29
C LYS A 153 -10.20 2.81 16.15
N ARG A 154 -9.33 3.77 15.95
CA ARG A 154 -8.25 3.72 14.95
C ARG A 154 -6.95 4.14 15.61
N VAL A 155 -5.96 3.27 15.53
CA VAL A 155 -4.65 3.53 16.09
C VAL A 155 -3.61 3.39 15.01
N PHE A 156 -2.79 4.43 14.83
CA PHE A 156 -1.72 4.43 13.85
C PHE A 156 -0.39 4.49 14.57
N LEU A 157 0.48 3.52 14.27
CA LEU A 157 1.84 3.49 14.75
C LEU A 157 2.80 3.72 13.59
N ASN A 158 3.90 4.38 13.88
CA ASN A 158 5.00 4.45 12.93
C ASN A 158 6.30 3.95 13.56
N THR A 159 7.12 3.29 12.76
CA THR A 159 8.38 2.73 13.22
C THR A 159 9.54 3.72 13.14
N LYS A 160 9.28 4.95 12.66
CA LYS A 160 10.31 5.96 12.39
C LYS A 160 10.68 6.79 13.61
N VAL A 161 9.71 7.05 14.48
CA VAL A 161 9.91 7.89 15.66
C VAL A 161 10.55 7.09 16.79
N LYS A 162 11.66 7.59 17.34
CA LYS A 162 12.43 6.96 18.42
C LYS A 162 12.46 7.91 19.62
N ASP A 163 11.35 7.98 20.37
CA ASP A 163 11.21 8.87 21.54
C ASP A 163 11.53 8.18 22.89
N GLY A 164 11.87 6.88 22.86
CA GLY A 164 12.17 6.09 24.04
C GLY A 164 10.95 5.55 24.79
N SER A 165 9.73 5.80 24.33
CA SER A 165 8.51 5.17 24.84
C SER A 165 8.49 3.66 24.57
N ASP A 166 7.65 2.91 25.29
CA ASP A 166 7.51 1.47 25.06
C ASP A 166 7.00 1.17 23.64
N VAL A 167 6.13 2.01 23.09
CA VAL A 167 5.70 1.90 21.69
C VAL A 167 6.89 2.03 20.76
N SER A 168 7.74 3.06 20.88
CA SER A 168 8.89 3.25 20.00
C SER A 168 9.94 2.16 20.15
N ARG A 169 10.10 1.59 21.34
CA ARG A 169 10.98 0.43 21.62
C ARG A 169 10.44 -0.83 20.94
N LEU A 170 9.13 -1.09 21.08
CA LEU A 170 8.47 -2.19 20.37
C LEU A 170 8.64 -2.04 18.85
N MET A 171 8.41 -0.83 18.30
CA MET A 171 8.59 -0.54 16.88
C MET A 171 10.06 -0.69 16.41
N THR A 172 11.03 -0.57 17.30
CA THR A 172 12.42 -0.89 17.00
C THR A 172 12.61 -2.38 16.74
N ILE A 173 11.95 -3.25 17.53
CA ILE A 173 11.96 -4.70 17.29
C ILE A 173 11.31 -5.04 15.93
N PHE A 174 10.32 -4.25 15.52
CA PHE A 174 9.64 -4.45 14.24
C PHE A 174 10.50 -4.12 13.01
N THR A 175 11.57 -3.35 13.15
CA THR A 175 12.34 -2.85 12.00
C THR A 175 13.82 -3.22 11.98
N GLU A 176 14.41 -3.52 13.13
CA GLU A 176 15.85 -3.77 13.22
C GLU A 176 16.15 -5.25 13.37
N ASP A 177 17.07 -5.77 12.55
CA ASP A 177 17.34 -7.20 12.44
C ASP A 177 17.66 -7.88 13.77
N ASN A 178 18.47 -7.24 14.60
CA ASN A 178 18.98 -7.80 15.87
C ASN A 178 18.41 -7.09 17.11
N ALA A 179 17.25 -6.41 16.98
CA ALA A 179 16.61 -5.77 18.12
C ALA A 179 15.69 -6.76 18.86
N TYR A 180 15.93 -6.89 20.15
CA TYR A 180 15.15 -7.70 21.11
C TYR A 180 15.06 -6.97 22.44
N ASP A 181 13.99 -7.17 23.20
CA ASP A 181 13.85 -6.70 24.59
C ASP A 181 13.06 -7.74 25.39
N ASP A 182 13.78 -8.69 25.98
CA ASP A 182 13.19 -9.82 26.73
C ASP A 182 12.56 -9.38 28.06
N GLN A 183 12.86 -8.18 28.54
CA GLN A 183 12.30 -7.66 29.78
C GLN A 183 10.92 -7.00 29.56
N ARG A 184 10.79 -6.21 28.49
CA ARG A 184 9.55 -5.48 28.18
C ARG A 184 8.64 -6.23 27.23
N PHE A 185 9.23 -6.88 26.24
CA PHE A 185 8.52 -7.54 25.14
C PHE A 185 9.00 -8.99 24.96
N PRO A 186 8.83 -9.83 26.01
CA PRO A 186 9.34 -11.21 25.97
C PRO A 186 8.69 -12.06 24.89
N CYS A 187 7.40 -11.89 24.62
CA CYS A 187 6.70 -12.69 23.60
C CYS A 187 7.13 -12.27 22.19
N THR A 188 7.20 -10.98 21.91
CA THR A 188 7.68 -10.44 20.63
C THR A 188 9.13 -10.85 20.37
N SER A 189 10.01 -10.69 21.37
CA SER A 189 11.44 -11.03 21.25
C SER A 189 11.64 -12.53 21.04
N ALA A 190 10.98 -13.37 21.81
CA ALA A 190 11.07 -14.83 21.70
C ALA A 190 10.54 -15.33 20.34
N ARG A 191 9.39 -14.79 19.90
CA ARG A 191 8.80 -15.17 18.60
C ARG A 191 9.66 -14.74 17.42
N LYS A 192 10.20 -13.52 17.44
CA LYS A 192 11.14 -13.04 16.42
C LYS A 192 12.41 -13.88 16.38
N ARG A 193 12.99 -14.21 17.54
CA ARG A 193 14.19 -15.05 17.65
C ARG A 193 13.94 -16.46 17.11
N LEU A 194 12.75 -17.02 17.34
CA LEU A 194 12.38 -18.32 16.78
C LEU A 194 12.58 -18.36 15.26
N PHE A 195 12.12 -17.34 14.55
CA PHE A 195 12.20 -17.28 13.08
C PHE A 195 13.58 -16.84 12.56
N LYS A 196 14.32 -16.06 13.33
CA LYS A 196 15.61 -15.51 12.92
C LYS A 196 16.82 -16.40 13.29
N GLU A 197 16.72 -17.18 14.37
CA GLU A 197 17.90 -17.79 14.99
C GLU A 197 17.74 -19.32 15.18
N THR A 198 16.61 -19.92 14.81
CA THR A 198 16.44 -21.37 14.96
C THR A 198 16.31 -22.05 13.60
N PRO A 199 16.91 -23.26 13.42
CA PRO A 199 16.81 -24.00 12.16
C PRO A 199 15.36 -24.25 11.72
N LYS A 200 14.45 -24.45 12.68
CA LYS A 200 13.02 -24.63 12.39
C LYS A 200 12.39 -23.37 11.82
N GLY A 201 12.58 -22.23 12.48
CA GLY A 201 12.04 -20.95 12.04
C GLY A 201 12.66 -20.49 10.73
N GLU A 202 13.97 -20.68 10.56
CA GLU A 202 14.65 -20.40 9.29
C GLU A 202 14.09 -21.22 8.14
N ASN A 203 13.75 -22.49 8.34
CA ASN A 203 13.12 -23.32 7.33
C ASN A 203 11.71 -22.85 6.98
N GLU A 204 10.88 -22.55 7.98
CA GLU A 204 9.53 -22.03 7.77
C GLU A 204 9.56 -20.69 6.99
N MET A 205 10.48 -19.80 7.33
CA MET A 205 10.66 -18.52 6.61
C MET A 205 11.26 -18.73 5.23
N SER A 206 12.13 -19.71 5.02
CA SER A 206 12.72 -20.04 3.73
C SER A 206 11.66 -20.42 2.68
N ASP A 207 10.67 -21.20 3.08
CA ASP A 207 9.58 -21.60 2.19
C ASP A 207 8.73 -20.39 1.77
N ILE A 208 8.42 -19.50 2.72
CA ILE A 208 7.71 -18.25 2.46
C ILE A 208 8.52 -17.34 1.53
N VAL A 209 9.79 -17.12 1.81
CA VAL A 209 10.66 -16.27 0.97
C VAL A 209 10.76 -16.84 -0.45
N ARG A 210 10.75 -18.17 -0.60
CA ARG A 210 10.73 -18.81 -1.92
C ARG A 210 9.44 -18.46 -2.67
N GLU A 211 8.30 -18.59 -2.02
CA GLU A 211 7.01 -18.26 -2.60
C GLU A 211 6.94 -16.77 -3.03
N ILE A 212 7.39 -15.86 -2.14
CA ILE A 212 7.45 -14.42 -2.44
C ILE A 212 8.31 -14.15 -3.69
N VAL A 213 9.51 -14.72 -3.73
CA VAL A 213 10.43 -14.51 -4.85
C VAL A 213 9.84 -15.07 -6.15
N GLU A 214 9.13 -16.17 -6.09
CA GLU A 214 8.42 -16.73 -7.26
C GLU A 214 7.31 -15.79 -7.74
N ILE A 215 6.53 -15.22 -6.83
CA ILE A 215 5.49 -14.23 -7.15
C ILE A 215 6.11 -12.94 -7.70
N GLU A 216 7.16 -12.41 -7.09
CA GLU A 216 7.87 -11.22 -7.56
C GLU A 216 8.48 -11.45 -8.97
N CYS A 217 9.07 -12.62 -9.20
CA CYS A 217 9.60 -12.99 -10.51
C CYS A 217 8.49 -13.09 -11.56
N ALA A 218 7.35 -13.68 -11.22
CA ALA A 218 6.20 -13.79 -12.12
C ALA A 218 5.63 -12.41 -12.47
N LYS A 219 5.44 -11.53 -11.48
CA LYS A 219 5.01 -10.14 -11.71
C LYS A 219 5.99 -9.36 -12.58
N ALA A 220 7.28 -9.45 -12.29
CA ALA A 220 8.31 -8.79 -13.10
C ALA A 220 8.33 -9.29 -14.56
N ALA A 221 8.10 -10.59 -14.77
CA ALA A 221 8.02 -11.17 -16.10
C ALA A 221 6.76 -10.68 -16.84
N GLU A 222 5.63 -10.58 -16.16
CA GLU A 222 4.38 -10.05 -16.72
C GLU A 222 4.50 -8.58 -17.10
N GLU A 223 5.05 -7.74 -16.21
CA GLU A 223 5.32 -6.33 -16.49
C GLU A 223 6.28 -6.14 -17.67
N ALA A 224 7.33 -6.96 -17.74
CA ALA A 224 8.26 -6.93 -18.86
C ALA A 224 7.58 -7.32 -20.20
N ALA A 225 6.71 -8.33 -20.16
CA ALA A 225 5.93 -8.75 -21.34
C ALA A 225 4.92 -7.68 -21.78
N GLN A 226 4.24 -7.02 -20.83
CA GLN A 226 3.35 -5.90 -21.14
C GLN A 226 4.09 -4.74 -21.76
N LYS A 227 5.23 -4.31 -21.19
CA LYS A 227 6.07 -3.25 -21.77
C LYS A 227 6.56 -3.59 -23.18
N ALA A 228 7.03 -4.82 -23.38
CA ALA A 228 7.47 -5.27 -24.72
C ALA A 228 6.32 -5.24 -25.75
N THR A 229 5.10 -5.61 -25.32
CA THR A 229 3.90 -5.56 -26.17
C THR A 229 3.52 -4.12 -26.51
N GLU A 230 3.57 -3.21 -25.52
CA GLU A 230 3.32 -1.79 -25.73
C GLU A 230 4.33 -1.15 -26.69
N GLU A 231 5.63 -1.44 -26.50
CA GLU A 231 6.69 -0.97 -27.38
C GLU A 231 6.52 -1.48 -28.81
N ALA A 232 6.24 -2.77 -29.00
CA ALA A 232 6.00 -3.36 -30.31
C ALA A 232 4.75 -2.75 -31.00
N THR A 233 3.70 -2.48 -30.22
CA THR A 233 2.49 -1.82 -30.72
C THR A 233 2.79 -0.37 -31.14
N LYS A 234 3.57 0.38 -30.33
CA LYS A 234 4.02 1.73 -30.66
C LYS A 234 4.86 1.75 -31.95
N GLU A 235 5.85 0.85 -32.06
CA GLU A 235 6.66 0.74 -33.27
C GLU A 235 5.84 0.43 -34.52
N THR A 236 4.90 -0.51 -34.42
CA THR A 236 4.02 -0.90 -35.51
C THR A 236 3.14 0.28 -35.96
N SER A 237 2.60 0.99 -35.00
CA SER A 237 1.77 2.16 -35.26
C SER A 237 2.55 3.30 -35.90
N ILE A 238 3.79 3.54 -35.48
CA ILE A 238 4.67 4.53 -36.07
C ILE A 238 4.98 4.14 -37.53
N LYS A 239 5.25 2.85 -37.82
CA LYS A 239 5.45 2.34 -39.18
C LYS A 239 4.21 2.56 -40.04
N ASN A 240 3.02 2.27 -39.53
CA ASN A 240 1.76 2.47 -40.23
C ASN A 240 1.47 3.96 -40.48
N ILE A 241 1.71 4.84 -39.52
CA ILE A 241 1.58 6.30 -39.71
C ILE A 241 2.50 6.77 -40.86
N LYS A 242 3.79 6.37 -40.86
CA LYS A 242 4.72 6.74 -41.90
C LYS A 242 4.26 6.25 -43.29
N LEU A 243 3.69 5.05 -43.37
CA LEU A 243 3.16 4.49 -44.59
C LEU A 243 1.94 5.27 -45.10
N LEU A 244 1.02 5.62 -44.23
CA LEU A 244 -0.20 6.40 -44.53
C LEU A 244 0.16 7.81 -45.03
N ILE A 245 1.12 8.47 -44.39
CA ILE A 245 1.65 9.76 -44.86
C ILE A 245 2.24 9.64 -46.28
N LYS A 246 3.06 8.59 -46.49
CA LYS A 246 3.69 8.34 -47.82
C LYS A 246 2.66 8.08 -48.92
N ASN A 247 1.51 7.48 -48.56
CA ASN A 247 0.43 7.19 -49.49
C ASN A 247 -0.58 8.35 -49.65
N GLY A 248 -0.28 9.54 -49.11
CA GLY A 248 -1.09 10.74 -49.29
C GLY A 248 -2.40 10.78 -48.50
N VAL A 249 -2.54 9.95 -47.44
CA VAL A 249 -3.73 9.99 -46.56
C VAL A 249 -3.75 11.33 -45.81
N PRO A 250 -4.90 12.04 -45.75
CA PRO A 250 -4.99 13.32 -45.06
C PRO A 250 -4.57 13.21 -43.59
N LEU A 251 -3.78 14.17 -43.11
CA LEU A 251 -3.30 14.21 -41.72
C LEU A 251 -4.42 14.20 -40.71
N SER A 252 -5.56 14.82 -40.99
CA SER A 252 -6.75 14.78 -40.12
C SER A 252 -7.26 13.34 -39.87
N THR A 253 -7.25 12.50 -40.91
CA THR A 253 -7.65 11.08 -40.79
C THR A 253 -6.63 10.29 -39.95
N ILE A 254 -5.33 10.54 -40.15
CA ILE A 254 -4.26 9.87 -39.40
C ILE A 254 -4.34 10.25 -37.91
N VAL A 255 -4.52 11.54 -37.62
CA VAL A 255 -4.66 12.03 -36.23
C VAL A 255 -5.90 11.43 -35.54
N THR A 256 -7.03 11.32 -36.22
CA THR A 256 -8.23 10.70 -35.65
C THR A 256 -8.02 9.21 -35.32
N THR A 257 -7.25 8.50 -36.15
CA THR A 257 -7.01 7.05 -35.98
C THR A 257 -5.94 6.74 -34.94
N PHE A 258 -4.91 7.58 -34.82
CA PHE A 258 -3.74 7.33 -33.97
C PHE A 258 -3.50 8.41 -32.93
N SER A 259 -4.54 9.15 -32.52
CA SER A 259 -4.45 10.31 -31.61
C SER A 259 -3.63 10.06 -30.35
N TYR A 260 -3.80 8.90 -29.71
CA TYR A 260 -3.10 8.55 -28.47
C TYR A 260 -1.57 8.43 -28.68
N ILE A 261 -1.16 7.74 -29.73
CA ILE A 261 0.28 7.48 -30.00
C ILE A 261 1.00 8.74 -30.46
N LEU A 262 0.31 9.61 -31.22
CA LEU A 262 0.88 10.88 -31.66
C LEU A 262 1.06 11.87 -30.49
N ILE A 263 0.15 11.87 -29.51
CA ILE A 263 0.26 12.69 -28.32
C ILE A 263 1.45 12.24 -27.45
N GLU A 264 1.60 10.94 -27.21
CA GLU A 264 2.76 10.43 -26.47
C GLU A 264 4.09 10.70 -27.18
N ALA A 265 4.18 10.45 -28.48
CA ALA A 265 5.40 10.70 -29.26
C ALA A 265 5.79 12.19 -29.27
N PHE A 266 4.80 13.09 -29.18
CA PHE A 266 5.02 14.54 -29.15
C PHE A 266 5.43 15.02 -27.75
N LEU A 267 4.88 14.45 -26.68
CA LEU A 267 5.26 14.78 -25.29
C LEU A 267 6.67 14.29 -24.92
N LEU A 268 7.14 13.22 -25.55
CA LEU A 268 8.48 12.68 -25.35
C LEU A 268 9.56 13.38 -26.18
N HIS A 269 9.18 14.21 -27.17
CA HIS A 269 10.09 14.99 -28.01
C HIS A 269 10.00 16.49 -27.69
N GLU A 270 10.27 16.90 -26.47
CA GLU A 270 10.69 18.28 -26.21
C GLU A 270 12.18 18.40 -26.57
N PRO A 271 12.57 19.16 -27.61
CA PRO A 271 13.96 19.42 -27.87
C PRO A 271 14.47 20.47 -26.87
N GLY A 272 15.21 20.01 -25.87
CA GLY A 272 16.09 20.89 -25.14
C GLY A 272 17.19 21.42 -26.05
N ARG A 273 17.17 22.75 -26.32
CA ARG A 273 18.28 23.65 -26.74
C ARG A 273 18.73 23.69 -28.22
N ASN A 274 18.54 24.90 -28.73
CA ASN A 274 19.39 25.60 -29.71
C ASN A 274 19.81 24.85 -30.98
N HIS A 275 19.07 25.11 -32.04
CA HIS A 275 19.70 25.52 -33.31
C HIS A 275 18.71 26.29 -34.18
N SER A 276 19.19 27.40 -34.75
CA SER A 276 18.47 28.34 -35.62
C SER A 276 17.83 27.68 -36.83
N PRO A 277 16.69 28.20 -37.31
CA PRO A 277 15.96 27.57 -38.40
C PRO A 277 16.54 27.96 -39.75
N LYS A 278 16.85 26.99 -40.58
CA LYS A 278 16.85 27.15 -42.05
C LYS A 278 16.13 25.97 -42.67
N THR A 279 15.15 26.37 -43.52
CA THR A 279 14.42 25.61 -44.54
C THR A 279 13.11 24.92 -44.11
N THR A 280 12.04 25.55 -44.57
CA THR A 280 10.78 25.07 -45.16
C THR A 280 10.60 23.55 -45.16
N ASP A 281 9.57 23.04 -44.46
CA ASP A 281 8.43 22.32 -45.00
C ASP A 281 7.55 21.74 -43.87
N ASN A 282 6.23 22.07 -43.95
CA ASN A 282 5.08 21.44 -43.32
C ASN A 282 5.22 21.02 -41.82
N LYS A 283 5.38 21.97 -40.92
CA LYS A 283 5.12 21.77 -39.48
C LYS A 283 3.75 22.36 -39.14
N LEU A 284 2.80 21.48 -38.75
CA LEU A 284 1.59 21.91 -38.08
C LEU A 284 1.97 22.68 -36.79
N HIS A 285 1.42 23.90 -36.65
CA HIS A 285 1.66 24.74 -35.48
C HIS A 285 0.95 24.15 -34.28
N TYR A 286 1.57 24.22 -33.10
CA TYR A 286 1.06 23.81 -31.78
C TYR A 286 -0.40 24.19 -31.50
N PRO A 287 -0.91 25.38 -31.93
CA PRO A 287 -2.32 25.76 -31.75
C PRO A 287 -3.30 24.92 -32.56
N GLU A 288 -2.92 24.38 -33.70
CA GLU A 288 -3.81 23.60 -34.58
C GLU A 288 -4.04 22.18 -34.04
N LEU A 289 -3.03 21.57 -33.41
CA LEU A 289 -3.17 20.26 -32.77
C LEU A 289 -4.06 20.33 -31.51
N LEU A 290 -3.98 21.40 -30.74
CA LEU A 290 -4.86 21.65 -29.59
C LEU A 290 -6.30 21.92 -30.03
N GLN A 291 -6.52 22.57 -31.16
CA GLN A 291 -7.86 22.83 -31.70
C GLN A 291 -8.52 21.54 -32.21
N ILE A 292 -7.76 20.61 -32.79
CA ILE A 292 -8.26 19.30 -33.24
C ILE A 292 -8.62 18.43 -32.04
N SER A 293 -7.84 18.46 -30.98
CA SER A 293 -8.10 17.76 -29.69
C SER A 293 -9.38 18.26 -29.01
N ALA A 294 -9.63 19.57 -29.03
CA ALA A 294 -10.81 20.18 -28.42
C ALA A 294 -12.14 19.89 -29.19
N GLN A 295 -12.06 19.62 -30.49
CA GLN A 295 -13.22 19.29 -31.32
C GLN A 295 -13.63 17.81 -31.28
N SER A 296 -12.79 16.91 -30.74
CA SER A 296 -13.02 15.46 -30.76
C SER A 296 -13.74 14.90 -29.53
N HIS A 297 -14.33 15.69 -28.64
CA HIS A 297 -15.14 15.26 -27.46
C HIS A 297 -14.52 14.09 -26.64
N ILE A 298 -13.19 14.01 -26.53
CA ILE A 298 -12.53 12.99 -25.74
C ILE A 298 -12.27 13.56 -24.33
N HIS A 299 -13.02 13.07 -23.33
CA HIS A 299 -12.79 13.38 -21.92
C HIS A 299 -11.50 12.71 -21.46
N TYR A 300 -10.43 13.49 -21.27
CA TYR A 300 -9.18 13.03 -20.69
C TYR A 300 -9.24 13.02 -19.16
N TYR A 301 -9.04 11.86 -18.57
CA TYR A 301 -8.63 11.75 -17.16
C TYR A 301 -7.13 12.06 -17.09
N PHE A 302 -6.78 13.26 -16.63
CA PHE A 302 -5.40 13.55 -16.23
C PHE A 302 -5.14 13.01 -14.82
N PRO A 303 -4.06 12.26 -14.58
CA PRO A 303 -3.61 12.06 -13.22
C PRO A 303 -3.11 13.42 -12.68
N HIS A 304 -3.72 13.87 -11.60
CA HIS A 304 -3.29 15.06 -10.86
C HIS A 304 -1.90 14.82 -10.26
N ASN A 305 -0.84 15.26 -10.94
CA ASN A 305 0.44 15.62 -10.32
C ASN A 305 1.32 16.36 -11.34
N ALA A 306 1.00 17.63 -11.60
CA ALA A 306 1.94 18.59 -12.15
C ALA A 306 1.67 19.92 -11.44
N THR A 307 2.42 20.16 -10.38
CA THR A 307 2.51 21.46 -9.70
C THR A 307 3.24 22.43 -10.61
N PHE A 308 2.49 23.33 -11.27
CA PHE A 308 3.08 24.53 -11.84
C PHE A 308 3.39 25.51 -10.71
N GLY A 309 4.68 25.72 -10.48
CA GLY A 309 5.16 26.79 -9.64
C GLY A 309 4.86 28.13 -10.30
N HIS A 310 4.02 28.94 -9.66
CA HIS A 310 3.95 30.37 -9.93
C HIS A 310 4.87 31.09 -8.95
N SER A 311 5.97 31.61 -9.50
CA SER A 311 6.74 32.70 -8.89
C SER A 311 5.91 33.99 -8.99
N ARG A 312 5.52 34.52 -7.86
CA ARG A 312 5.60 35.92 -7.43
C ARG A 312 5.38 36.04 -5.94
#